data_38f2cd3a27568bd0bf4040ddf455d154
#
_entry.id   38f2cd3a27568bd0bf4040ddf455d154
#
_cell.length_a   1.000
_cell.length_b   1.000
_cell.length_c   1.000
_cell.angle_alpha   90.00
_cell.angle_beta   90.00
_cell.angle_gamma   90.00
#
_symmetry.space_group_name_H-M   'P 1'
#
loop_
_entity.id
_entity.type
_entity.pdbx_description
1 polymer ?
#
loop_
_entity_poly.entity_id
_entity_poly.type
_entity_poly.pdbx_seq_one_letter_code
_entity_poly.pdbx_strand_id
1 'polypeptide(L)'
;ERIGLSLSNTSRHLQVLRRARLAAPRREGKNMFYSLVSETEVVTLLGSLGRVGERNIAEIDQVLQAYFRARDSLEPVSRLTLLERLREGSVTLLDVRPADEFARGHLPGALNIPLDQLDAALGHFTENIPVVAYCRGPYCVLSYEAVAQLRARGVQASRLEDGYPEWKGAGLPIET
;
A
#
# COMPACT_ATOMS: atom_id res chain seq x y z
N GLU A 1 -6.37 18.18 -1.46
CA GLU A 1 -4.99 18.64 -1.19
C GLU A 1 -3.98 17.52 -1.36
N ARG A 2 -4.24 16.28 -0.88
CA ARG A 2 -3.30 15.13 -0.98
C ARG A 2 -2.92 14.69 -2.40
N ILE A 3 -3.77 14.93 -3.39
CA ILE A 3 -3.55 14.51 -4.78
C ILE A 3 -3.09 15.64 -5.68
N GLY A 4 -2.81 16.84 -5.13
CA GLY A 4 -2.33 18.00 -5.89
C GLY A 4 -3.30 18.54 -6.95
N LEU A 5 -4.54 18.07 -6.98
CA LEU A 5 -5.56 18.53 -7.93
C LEU A 5 -6.38 19.67 -7.37
N SER A 6 -6.79 20.61 -8.24
CA SER A 6 -7.76 21.63 -7.86
C SER A 6 -9.13 21.00 -7.50
N LEU A 7 -9.92 21.70 -6.69
CA LEU A 7 -11.26 21.25 -6.29
C LEU A 7 -12.17 20.98 -7.50
N SER A 8 -12.10 21.81 -8.54
CA SER A 8 -12.86 21.65 -9.78
C SER A 8 -12.46 20.37 -10.54
N ASN A 9 -11.17 20.10 -10.68
CA ASN A 9 -10.67 18.89 -11.32
C ASN A 9 -11.04 17.64 -10.51
N THR A 10 -10.86 17.68 -9.19
CA THR A 10 -11.28 16.59 -8.29
C THR A 10 -12.77 16.28 -8.46
N SER A 11 -13.63 17.33 -8.45
CA SER A 11 -15.06 17.15 -8.64
C SER A 11 -15.40 16.53 -9.99
N ARG A 12 -14.73 16.97 -11.07
CA ARG A 12 -14.92 16.42 -12.42
C ARG A 12 -14.55 14.92 -12.46
N HIS A 13 -13.42 14.52 -11.90
CA HIS A 13 -13.00 13.12 -11.87
C HIS A 13 -13.97 12.27 -11.05
N LEU A 14 -14.41 12.75 -9.89
CA LEU A 14 -15.40 12.04 -9.07
C LEU A 14 -16.74 11.88 -9.78
N GLN A 15 -17.17 12.86 -10.60
CA GLN A 15 -18.37 12.73 -11.43
C GLN A 15 -18.21 11.68 -12.53
N VAL A 16 -17.03 11.56 -13.15
CA VAL A 16 -16.72 10.49 -14.13
C VAL A 16 -16.81 9.13 -13.46
N LEU A 17 -16.16 8.94 -12.30
CA LEU A 17 -16.22 7.69 -11.54
C LEU A 17 -17.65 7.34 -11.10
N ARG A 18 -18.45 8.33 -10.69
CA ARG A 18 -19.85 8.14 -10.36
C ARG A 18 -20.68 7.68 -11.57
N ARG A 19 -20.47 8.32 -12.75
CA ARG A 19 -21.17 7.89 -13.99
C ARG A 19 -20.81 6.48 -14.40
N ALA A 20 -19.56 6.08 -14.19
CA ALA A 20 -19.09 4.71 -14.40
C ALA A 20 -19.53 3.74 -13.29
N ARG A 21 -20.28 4.20 -12.29
CA ARG A 21 -20.73 3.41 -11.13
C ARG A 21 -19.60 2.79 -10.30
N LEU A 22 -18.41 3.39 -10.35
CA LEU A 22 -17.26 2.99 -9.54
C LEU A 22 -17.24 3.71 -8.18
N ALA A 23 -17.88 4.89 -8.10
CA ALA A 23 -17.98 5.66 -6.86
C ALA A 23 -19.43 6.06 -6.56
N ALA A 24 -19.81 5.98 -5.29
CA ALA A 24 -21.09 6.42 -4.75
C ALA A 24 -20.92 7.70 -3.92
N PRO A 25 -21.74 8.74 -4.15
CA PRO A 25 -21.75 9.94 -3.34
C PRO A 25 -22.59 9.74 -2.07
N ARG A 26 -22.12 10.29 -0.95
CA ARG A 26 -22.86 10.42 0.30
C ARG A 26 -22.80 11.87 0.78
N ARG A 27 -23.94 12.48 1.04
CA ARG A 27 -24.01 13.86 1.52
C ARG A 27 -24.05 13.90 3.05
N GLU A 28 -23.18 14.70 3.63
CA GLU A 28 -23.20 15.02 5.06
C GLU A 28 -23.15 16.54 5.25
N GLY A 29 -24.26 17.12 5.60
CA GLY A 29 -24.42 18.58 5.73
C GLY A 29 -24.12 19.31 4.42
N LYS A 30 -23.07 20.14 4.42
CA LYS A 30 -22.60 20.90 3.24
C LYS A 30 -21.57 20.12 2.41
N ASN A 31 -21.07 19.01 2.90
CA ASN A 31 -19.99 18.24 2.28
C ASN A 31 -20.55 17.06 1.48
N MET A 32 -19.86 16.72 0.40
CA MET A 32 -20.10 15.53 -0.40
C MET A 32 -18.91 14.60 -0.26
N PHE A 33 -19.15 13.43 0.32
CA PHE A 33 -18.18 12.35 0.43
C PHE A 33 -18.40 11.34 -0.69
N TYR A 34 -17.33 10.71 -1.13
CA TYR A 34 -17.39 9.65 -2.12
C TYR A 34 -16.69 8.41 -1.59
N SER A 35 -17.28 7.25 -1.82
CA SER A 35 -16.70 5.93 -1.52
C SER A 35 -16.73 5.06 -2.77
N LEU A 36 -15.87 4.07 -2.84
CA LEU A 36 -15.98 3.03 -3.88
C LEU A 36 -17.27 2.24 -3.69
N VAL A 37 -17.93 1.86 -4.79
CA VAL A 37 -19.15 1.03 -4.75
C VAL A 37 -18.81 -0.38 -4.27
N SER A 38 -17.69 -0.92 -4.72
CA SER A 38 -17.11 -2.18 -4.28
C SER A 38 -15.60 -2.04 -4.26
N GLU A 39 -15.00 -2.01 -3.07
CA GLU A 39 -13.54 -1.92 -2.95
C GLU A 39 -12.87 -3.13 -3.61
N THR A 40 -13.36 -4.33 -3.33
CA THR A 40 -12.81 -5.58 -3.87
C THR A 40 -12.80 -5.61 -5.40
N GLU A 41 -13.92 -5.26 -6.03
CA GLU A 41 -14.02 -5.29 -7.49
C GLU A 41 -13.14 -4.21 -8.14
N VAL A 42 -13.12 -2.99 -7.58
CA VAL A 42 -12.31 -1.90 -8.11
C VAL A 42 -10.82 -2.21 -7.96
N VAL A 43 -10.37 -2.72 -6.81
CA VAL A 43 -8.97 -3.12 -6.60
C VAL A 43 -8.57 -4.26 -7.55
N THR A 44 -9.44 -5.26 -7.73
CA THR A 44 -9.20 -6.36 -8.67
C THR A 44 -9.08 -5.86 -10.12
N LEU A 45 -9.95 -4.93 -10.52
CA LEU A 45 -9.90 -4.31 -11.84
C LEU A 45 -8.59 -3.54 -12.05
N LEU A 46 -8.19 -2.70 -11.08
CA LEU A 46 -6.94 -1.94 -11.15
C LEU A 46 -5.72 -2.84 -11.22
N GLY A 47 -5.68 -3.91 -10.41
CA GLY A 47 -4.61 -4.90 -10.46
C GLY A 47 -4.54 -5.63 -11.81
N SER A 48 -5.70 -5.93 -12.42
CA SER A 48 -5.74 -6.55 -13.76
C SER A 48 -5.27 -5.59 -14.84
N LEU A 49 -5.65 -4.32 -14.78
CA LEU A 49 -5.15 -3.28 -15.70
C LEU A 49 -3.65 -3.06 -15.55
N GLY A 50 -3.13 -3.07 -14.31
CA GLY A 50 -1.70 -2.97 -14.03
C GLY A 50 -0.94 -4.11 -14.74
N ARG A 51 -1.35 -5.36 -14.54
CA ARG A 51 -0.73 -6.53 -15.20
C ARG A 51 -0.80 -6.48 -16.72
N VAL A 52 -1.88 -5.95 -17.29
CA VAL A 52 -1.98 -5.75 -18.74
C VAL A 52 -0.99 -4.68 -19.20
N GLY A 53 -0.87 -3.57 -18.46
CA GLY A 53 0.10 -2.52 -18.74
C GLY A 53 1.53 -3.04 -18.71
N GLU A 54 1.92 -3.73 -17.65
CA GLU A 54 3.27 -4.32 -17.50
C GLU A 54 3.66 -5.23 -18.65
N ARG A 55 2.72 -6.03 -19.15
CA ARG A 55 2.99 -6.98 -20.25
C ARG A 55 3.03 -6.37 -21.64
N ASN A 56 2.32 -5.26 -21.85
CA ASN A 56 2.07 -4.75 -23.20
C ASN A 56 2.67 -3.36 -23.44
N ILE A 57 3.14 -2.66 -22.41
CA ILE A 57 3.69 -1.31 -22.52
C ILE A 57 5.15 -1.35 -22.02
N ALA A 58 6.09 -1.35 -22.97
CA ALA A 58 7.52 -1.46 -22.67
C ALA A 58 8.04 -0.32 -21.77
N GLU A 59 7.47 0.87 -21.88
CA GLU A 59 7.80 2.02 -21.03
C GLU A 59 7.43 1.78 -19.57
N ILE A 60 6.36 1.05 -19.29
CA ILE A 60 5.99 0.66 -17.91
C ILE A 60 7.04 -0.28 -17.35
N ASP A 61 7.46 -1.30 -18.10
CA ASP A 61 8.52 -2.20 -17.65
C ASP A 61 9.85 -1.46 -17.40
N GLN A 62 10.21 -0.50 -18.25
CA GLN A 62 11.40 0.34 -18.04
C GLN A 62 11.30 1.15 -16.73
N VAL A 63 10.15 1.75 -16.44
CA VAL A 63 9.93 2.49 -15.18
C VAL A 63 9.99 1.55 -13.98
N LEU A 64 9.37 0.37 -14.06
CA LEU A 64 9.42 -0.63 -13.01
C LEU A 64 10.85 -1.12 -12.76
N GLN A 65 11.61 -1.38 -13.81
CA GLN A 65 13.02 -1.78 -13.71
C GLN A 65 13.87 -0.68 -13.07
N ALA A 66 13.80 0.54 -13.63
CA ALA A 66 14.67 1.65 -13.21
C ALA A 66 14.32 2.18 -11.82
N TYR A 67 13.04 2.22 -11.46
CA TYR A 67 12.60 2.86 -10.23
C TYR A 67 12.36 1.89 -9.08
N PHE A 68 11.72 0.76 -9.33
CA PHE A 68 11.32 -0.17 -8.28
C PHE A 68 12.34 -1.31 -8.09
N ARG A 69 12.71 -2.02 -9.14
CA ARG A 69 13.63 -3.16 -9.01
C ARG A 69 15.06 -2.76 -8.67
N ALA A 70 15.50 -1.56 -9.07
CA ALA A 70 16.80 -1.04 -8.65
C ALA A 70 16.85 -0.72 -7.14
N ARG A 71 15.71 -0.46 -6.50
CA ARG A 71 15.61 -0.18 -5.05
C ARG A 71 15.36 -1.41 -4.21
N ASP A 72 14.69 -2.40 -4.74
CA ASP A 72 14.43 -3.68 -4.07
C ASP A 72 14.70 -4.85 -5.02
N SER A 73 15.92 -5.41 -4.91
CA SER A 73 16.36 -6.57 -5.70
C SER A 73 15.87 -7.90 -5.13
N LEU A 74 15.24 -7.92 -3.96
CA LEU A 74 14.70 -9.13 -3.36
C LEU A 74 13.26 -9.35 -3.81
N GLU A 75 12.88 -10.61 -3.96
CA GLU A 75 11.50 -10.96 -4.20
C GLU A 75 10.61 -10.47 -3.05
N PRO A 76 9.47 -9.87 -3.36
CA PRO A 76 8.52 -9.45 -2.34
C PRO A 76 7.94 -10.68 -1.62
N VAL A 77 7.57 -10.48 -0.37
CA VAL A 77 6.91 -11.53 0.43
C VAL A 77 5.47 -11.68 -0.03
N SER A 78 5.08 -12.89 -0.40
CA SER A 78 3.71 -13.18 -0.78
C SER A 78 2.76 -13.08 0.43
N ARG A 79 1.48 -12.88 0.16
CA ARG A 79 0.43 -12.84 1.18
C ARG A 79 0.38 -14.13 2.02
N LEU A 80 0.54 -15.29 1.39
CA LEU A 80 0.52 -16.57 2.07
C LEU A 80 1.71 -16.70 3.02
N THR A 81 2.89 -16.40 2.53
CA THR A 81 4.12 -16.41 3.34
C THR A 81 4.05 -15.44 4.53
N LEU A 82 3.45 -14.26 4.32
CA LEU A 82 3.25 -13.32 5.43
C LEU A 82 2.31 -13.89 6.49
N LEU A 83 1.19 -14.49 6.09
CA LEU A 83 0.24 -15.11 7.03
C LEU A 83 0.88 -16.23 7.87
N GLU A 84 1.74 -17.04 7.27
CA GLU A 84 2.51 -18.08 7.97
C GLU A 84 3.46 -17.45 9.00
N ARG A 85 4.28 -16.50 8.58
CA ARG A 85 5.24 -15.81 9.47
C ARG A 85 4.57 -15.06 10.62
N LEU A 86 3.41 -14.44 10.38
CA LEU A 86 2.64 -13.78 11.44
C LEU A 86 2.13 -14.77 12.49
N ARG A 87 1.65 -15.95 12.07
CA ARG A 87 1.22 -17.03 12.99
C ARG A 87 2.36 -17.57 13.85
N GLU A 88 3.54 -17.62 13.29
CA GLU A 88 4.76 -18.09 13.96
C GLU A 88 5.40 -17.01 14.85
N GLY A 89 4.95 -15.75 14.76
CA GLY A 89 5.61 -14.63 15.42
C GLY A 89 7.04 -14.37 14.91
N SER A 90 7.34 -14.81 13.69
CA SER A 90 8.67 -14.78 13.07
C SER A 90 8.93 -13.54 12.21
N VAL A 91 8.06 -12.54 12.27
CA VAL A 91 8.16 -11.30 11.47
C VAL A 91 7.58 -10.10 12.22
N THR A 92 8.18 -8.94 12.03
CA THR A 92 7.60 -7.64 12.39
C THR A 92 6.91 -7.06 11.16
N LEU A 93 5.61 -6.78 11.27
CA LEU A 93 4.84 -6.17 10.18
C LEU A 93 4.83 -4.65 10.35
N LEU A 94 5.21 -3.93 9.30
CA LEU A 94 5.37 -2.48 9.30
C LEU A 94 4.45 -1.82 8.27
N ASP A 95 3.54 -0.97 8.75
CA ASP A 95 2.73 -0.07 7.92
C ASP A 95 3.41 1.29 7.81
N VAL A 96 3.82 1.67 6.59
CA VAL A 96 4.51 2.95 6.33
C VAL A 96 3.57 4.04 5.81
N ARG A 97 2.27 3.81 5.85
CA ARG A 97 1.25 4.81 5.49
C ARG A 97 1.13 5.89 6.58
N PRO A 98 0.60 7.07 6.24
CA PRO A 98 0.23 8.08 7.21
C PRO A 98 -0.68 7.52 8.32
N ALA A 99 -0.52 8.02 9.54
CA ALA A 99 -1.24 7.53 10.73
C ALA A 99 -2.77 7.60 10.59
N ASP A 100 -3.28 8.59 9.87
CA ASP A 100 -4.72 8.73 9.63
C ASP A 100 -5.29 7.68 8.63
N GLU A 101 -4.44 7.11 7.76
CA GLU A 101 -4.81 5.97 6.92
C GLU A 101 -4.78 4.67 7.71
N PHE A 102 -3.75 4.49 8.53
CA PHE A 102 -3.62 3.35 9.44
C PHE A 102 -4.83 3.25 10.38
N ALA A 103 -5.21 4.36 11.00
CA ALA A 103 -6.36 4.42 11.92
C ALA A 103 -7.71 4.05 11.28
N ARG A 104 -7.83 4.12 9.95
CA ARG A 104 -9.05 3.70 9.22
C ARG A 104 -9.08 2.21 8.91
N GLY A 105 -7.96 1.53 9.11
CA GLY A 105 -7.80 0.11 8.93
C GLY A 105 -6.39 -0.27 8.48
N HIS A 106 -5.90 -1.36 9.03
CA HIS A 106 -4.56 -1.87 8.80
C HIS A 106 -4.51 -3.40 8.91
N LEU A 107 -3.40 -4.01 8.54
CA LEU A 107 -3.19 -5.44 8.71
C LEU A 107 -3.00 -5.78 10.20
N PRO A 108 -3.55 -6.89 10.70
CA PRO A 108 -3.48 -7.25 12.12
C PRO A 108 -2.06 -7.30 12.66
N GLY A 109 -1.87 -6.67 13.82
CA GLY A 109 -0.58 -6.64 14.51
C GLY A 109 0.48 -5.75 13.85
N ALA A 110 0.13 -4.93 12.86
CA ALA A 110 1.08 -4.03 12.20
C ALA A 110 1.47 -2.85 13.09
N LEU A 111 2.76 -2.54 13.11
CA LEU A 111 3.28 -1.29 13.66
C LEU A 111 3.12 -0.18 12.62
N ASN A 112 2.57 0.97 13.01
CA ASN A 112 2.52 2.12 12.11
C ASN A 112 3.71 3.05 12.38
N ILE A 113 4.59 3.13 11.41
CA ILE A 113 5.71 4.08 11.41
C ILE A 113 5.76 4.70 10.01
N PRO A 114 5.19 5.91 9.83
CA PRO A 114 5.29 6.64 8.59
C PRO A 114 6.75 6.81 8.14
N LEU A 115 6.98 6.84 6.82
CA LEU A 115 8.32 6.82 6.25
C LEU A 115 9.24 7.93 6.79
N ASP A 116 8.70 9.13 7.02
CA ASP A 116 9.41 10.29 7.57
C ASP A 116 9.81 10.13 9.04
N GLN A 117 9.25 9.16 9.75
CA GLN A 117 9.55 8.86 11.15
C GLN A 117 10.41 7.59 11.31
N LEU A 118 10.69 6.89 10.23
CA LEU A 118 11.33 5.57 10.27
C LEU A 118 12.75 5.62 10.86
N ASP A 119 13.54 6.65 10.52
CA ASP A 119 14.89 6.80 11.05
C ASP A 119 14.93 6.99 12.58
N ALA A 120 13.95 7.69 13.13
CA ALA A 120 13.84 7.89 14.58
C ALA A 120 13.36 6.63 15.31
N ALA A 121 12.68 5.74 14.59
CA ALA A 121 12.07 4.54 15.13
C ALA A 121 12.93 3.27 14.99
N LEU A 122 14.15 3.36 14.49
CA LEU A 122 15.03 2.21 14.26
C LEU A 122 15.25 1.33 15.49
N GLY A 123 15.24 1.92 16.69
CA GLY A 123 15.35 1.18 17.96
C GLY A 123 14.19 0.22 18.25
N HIS A 124 13.10 0.29 17.52
CA HIS A 124 11.98 -0.67 17.63
C HIS A 124 12.24 -1.99 16.91
N PHE A 125 13.24 -2.05 16.03
CA PHE A 125 13.55 -3.25 15.26
C PHE A 125 14.69 -4.02 15.91
N THR A 126 14.48 -5.30 16.15
CA THR A 126 15.51 -6.21 16.67
C THR A 126 16.26 -6.85 15.48
N GLU A 127 17.57 -7.04 15.65
CA GLU A 127 18.42 -7.62 14.58
C GLU A 127 17.98 -9.02 14.13
N ASN A 128 17.25 -9.74 14.98
CA ASN A 128 16.91 -11.15 14.76
C ASN A 128 15.50 -11.38 14.17
N ILE A 129 14.64 -10.37 14.13
CA ILE A 129 13.28 -10.52 13.57
C ILE A 129 13.19 -9.69 12.29
N PRO A 130 13.02 -10.34 11.13
CA PRO A 130 12.89 -9.64 9.86
C PRO A 130 11.63 -8.77 9.83
N VAL A 131 11.73 -7.66 9.11
CA VAL A 131 10.62 -6.71 8.92
C VAL A 131 9.99 -6.93 7.56
N VAL A 132 8.67 -6.98 7.49
CA VAL A 132 7.92 -6.90 6.24
C VAL A 132 7.16 -5.59 6.21
N ALA A 133 7.57 -4.69 5.31
CA ALA A 133 6.92 -3.39 5.13
C ALA A 133 5.81 -3.46 4.07
N TYR A 134 4.70 -2.79 4.31
CA TYR A 134 3.62 -2.63 3.34
C TYR A 134 3.09 -1.20 3.27
N CYS A 135 2.36 -0.91 2.20
CA CYS A 135 1.79 0.40 1.92
C CYS A 135 0.42 0.27 1.22
N ARG A 136 0.11 1.17 0.30
CA ARG A 136 -1.16 1.24 -0.46
C ARG A 136 -1.27 0.26 -1.62
N GLY A 137 -0.21 -0.49 -1.95
CA GLY A 137 -0.22 -1.44 -3.06
C GLY A 137 1.16 -1.67 -3.66
N PRO A 138 1.26 -2.52 -4.68
CA PRO A 138 2.52 -2.98 -5.25
C PRO A 138 3.38 -1.88 -5.87
N TYR A 139 2.77 -0.77 -6.27
CA TYR A 139 3.47 0.39 -6.86
C TYR A 139 3.66 1.55 -5.88
N CYS A 140 3.44 1.33 -4.59
CA CYS A 140 3.61 2.39 -3.61
C CYS A 140 5.09 2.56 -3.26
N VAL A 141 5.64 3.72 -3.61
CA VAL A 141 7.05 4.08 -3.38
C VAL A 141 7.46 3.98 -1.92
N LEU A 142 6.56 4.28 -0.98
CA LEU A 142 6.88 4.35 0.45
C LEU A 142 7.41 3.02 1.01
N SER A 143 6.87 1.87 0.59
CA SER A 143 7.36 0.56 1.06
C SER A 143 8.74 0.23 0.50
N TYR A 144 9.05 0.63 -0.73
CA TYR A 144 10.38 0.46 -1.32
C TYR A 144 11.42 1.31 -0.61
N GLU A 145 11.10 2.58 -0.34
CA GLU A 145 11.99 3.49 0.36
C GLU A 145 12.21 3.06 1.81
N ALA A 146 11.16 2.61 2.50
CA ALA A 146 11.27 2.08 3.85
C ALA A 146 12.19 0.86 3.93
N VAL A 147 12.03 -0.10 3.03
CA VAL A 147 12.89 -1.29 2.96
C VAL A 147 14.33 -0.90 2.67
N ALA A 148 14.58 0.05 1.75
CA ALA A 148 15.92 0.53 1.46
C ALA A 148 16.57 1.22 2.68
N GLN A 149 15.82 2.07 3.41
CA GLN A 149 16.29 2.71 4.64
C GLN A 149 16.63 1.70 5.74
N LEU A 150 15.73 0.73 5.99
CA LEU A 150 15.95 -0.32 6.98
C LEU A 150 17.21 -1.15 6.68
N ARG A 151 17.36 -1.57 5.43
CA ARG A 151 18.54 -2.35 5.01
C ARG A 151 19.85 -1.57 5.10
N ALA A 152 19.84 -0.28 4.78
CA ALA A 152 20.99 0.59 4.94
C ALA A 152 21.46 0.71 6.40
N ARG A 153 20.61 0.36 7.37
CA ARG A 153 20.87 0.34 8.81
C ARG A 153 21.07 -1.07 9.38
N GLY A 154 21.22 -2.09 8.50
CA GLY A 154 21.47 -3.48 8.89
C GLY A 154 20.22 -4.29 9.30
N VAL A 155 19.03 -3.71 9.21
CA VAL A 155 17.78 -4.42 9.51
C VAL A 155 17.42 -5.34 8.33
N GLN A 156 17.12 -6.61 8.59
CA GLN A 156 16.57 -7.51 7.58
C GLN A 156 15.15 -7.07 7.24
N ALA A 157 14.95 -6.56 6.05
CA ALA A 157 13.66 -6.04 5.62
C ALA A 157 13.29 -6.51 4.23
N SER A 158 12.02 -6.78 4.03
CA SER A 158 11.40 -7.12 2.74
C SER A 158 10.09 -6.36 2.59
N ARG A 159 9.59 -6.32 1.40
CA ARG A 159 8.33 -5.69 1.06
C ARG A 159 7.23 -6.75 0.91
N LEU A 160 6.01 -6.45 1.37
CA LEU A 160 4.83 -7.22 0.97
C LEU A 160 4.58 -6.99 -0.52
N GLU A 161 4.27 -8.04 -1.26
CA GLU A 161 3.90 -7.97 -2.69
C GLU A 161 2.66 -7.09 -2.89
N ASP A 162 1.68 -7.26 -2.04
CA ASP A 162 0.43 -6.51 -1.99
C ASP A 162 0.52 -5.25 -1.11
N GLY A 163 -0.59 -4.50 -1.06
CA GLY A 163 -0.81 -3.47 -0.06
C GLY A 163 -2.08 -3.71 0.73
N TYR A 164 -2.44 -2.72 1.57
CA TYR A 164 -3.67 -2.77 2.37
C TYR A 164 -4.95 -2.99 1.53
N PRO A 165 -5.16 -2.29 0.38
CA PRO A 165 -6.34 -2.51 -0.46
C PRO A 165 -6.48 -3.93 -0.98
N GLU A 166 -5.39 -4.54 -1.45
CA GLU A 166 -5.39 -5.91 -1.96
C GLU A 166 -5.66 -6.92 -0.84
N TRP A 167 -5.09 -6.70 0.35
CA TRP A 167 -5.34 -7.51 1.54
C TRP A 167 -6.82 -7.46 1.95
N LYS A 168 -7.38 -6.26 2.09
CA LYS A 168 -8.79 -6.05 2.41
C LYS A 168 -9.71 -6.61 1.33
N GLY A 169 -9.37 -6.39 0.05
CA GLY A 169 -10.10 -6.90 -1.10
C GLY A 169 -10.14 -8.43 -1.18
N ALA A 170 -9.17 -9.12 -0.59
CA ALA A 170 -9.15 -10.57 -0.45
C ALA A 170 -10.01 -11.09 0.71
N GLY A 171 -10.68 -10.21 1.46
CA GLY A 171 -11.52 -10.58 2.60
C GLY A 171 -10.72 -11.03 3.83
N LEU A 172 -9.44 -10.66 3.92
CA LEU A 172 -8.59 -10.99 5.05
C LEU A 172 -8.87 -10.07 6.25
N PRO A 173 -8.57 -10.53 7.49
CA PRO A 173 -8.79 -9.72 8.69
C PRO A 173 -8.06 -8.39 8.64
N ILE A 174 -8.70 -7.35 9.17
CA ILE A 174 -8.14 -6.01 9.38
C ILE A 174 -8.43 -5.55 10.80
N GLU A 175 -7.62 -4.63 11.30
CA GLU A 175 -7.82 -3.90 12.55
C GLU A 175 -8.08 -2.41 12.26
N THR A 176 -8.77 -1.71 13.19
CA THR A 176 -9.12 -0.28 13.10
C THR A 176 -8.87 0.42 14.44
#